data_665b20c977c6d2d0379b6d808e39c2dd
#
_entry.id   665b20c977c6d2d0379b6d808e39c2dd
#
_cell.length_a   1.000
_cell.length_b   1.000
_cell.length_c   1.000
_cell.angle_alpha   90.00
_cell.angle_beta   90.00
_cell.angle_gamma   90.00
#
_symmetry.space_group_name_H-M   'P 1'
#
loop_
_entity.id
_entity.type
_entity.pdbx_description
1 polymer ?
#
loop_
_entity_poly.entity_id
_entity_poly.type
_entity_poly.pdbx_seq_one_letter_code
_entity_poly.pdbx_strand_id
1 'polypeptide(L)'
;MMAELAEGEGRFMDQLMNGMFCLCEASSWDCAAHLSSFQSTHRSIPDNRSQKFDLSSGNTSSTLSWLYYFFKDAFDKVDPALSNRLYRELKERCLDAFLYDDGYWWMGIKSAPGTMLNNWTPWCCFNALQSFMLLENNPDTLAAAVYKSLECG
;
A
#
# COMPACT_ATOMS: atom_id res chain seq x y z
N MET A 1 10.25 -12.81 -6.07
CA MET A 1 9.96 -11.86 -7.17
C MET A 1 11.17 -11.67 -8.09
N MET A 2 12.28 -11.07 -7.63
CA MET A 2 13.43 -10.78 -8.50
C MET A 2 13.99 -12.01 -9.23
N ALA A 3 14.09 -13.16 -8.55
CA ALA A 3 14.57 -14.39 -9.17
C ALA A 3 13.64 -14.85 -10.31
N GLU A 4 12.32 -14.79 -10.12
CA GLU A 4 11.36 -15.14 -11.17
C GLU A 4 11.41 -14.17 -12.35
N LEU A 5 11.58 -12.86 -12.08
CA LEU A 5 11.75 -11.86 -13.15
C LEU A 5 13.02 -12.11 -13.98
N ALA A 6 14.08 -12.59 -13.33
CA ALA A 6 15.35 -12.87 -14.02
C ALA A 6 15.32 -14.17 -14.83
N GLU A 7 14.65 -15.22 -14.33
CA GLU A 7 14.58 -16.53 -14.99
C GLU A 7 13.39 -16.65 -15.96
N GLY A 8 12.20 -16.22 -15.54
CA GLY A 8 10.99 -16.28 -16.36
C GLY A 8 10.44 -17.70 -16.59
N GLU A 9 10.86 -18.66 -15.78
CA GLU A 9 10.52 -20.10 -15.99
C GLU A 9 9.38 -20.60 -15.08
N GLY A 10 8.80 -19.74 -14.24
CA GLY A 10 7.70 -20.10 -13.33
C GLY A 10 8.14 -20.86 -12.08
N ARG A 11 9.43 -21.07 -11.89
CA ARG A 11 9.97 -21.91 -10.79
C ARG A 11 9.66 -21.37 -9.40
N PHE A 12 9.48 -20.06 -9.27
CA PHE A 12 9.20 -19.39 -8.00
C PHE A 12 7.73 -18.95 -7.85
N MET A 13 6.85 -19.33 -8.79
CA MET A 13 5.46 -18.86 -8.77
C MET A 13 4.69 -19.31 -7.53
N ASP A 14 4.87 -20.57 -7.10
CA ASP A 14 4.22 -21.06 -5.88
C ASP A 14 4.64 -20.26 -4.65
N GLN A 15 5.93 -19.92 -4.54
CA GLN A 15 6.44 -19.09 -3.43
C GLN A 15 5.92 -17.66 -3.49
N LEU A 16 5.76 -17.09 -4.69
CA LEU A 16 5.17 -15.76 -4.87
C LEU A 16 3.70 -15.74 -4.45
N MET A 17 2.91 -16.73 -4.89
CA MET A 17 1.51 -16.87 -4.50
C MET A 17 1.36 -17.07 -2.99
N ASN A 18 2.14 -17.95 -2.40
CA ASN A 18 2.12 -18.21 -0.96
C ASN A 18 2.50 -16.95 -0.15
N GLY A 19 3.56 -16.23 -0.56
CA GLY A 19 3.97 -14.99 0.07
C GLY A 19 2.91 -13.90 -0.03
N MET A 20 2.27 -13.77 -1.21
CA MET A 20 1.15 -12.87 -1.41
C MET A 20 -0.01 -13.19 -0.46
N PHE A 21 -0.42 -14.46 -0.38
CA PHE A 21 -1.49 -14.86 0.52
C PHE A 21 -1.16 -14.58 1.98
N CYS A 22 0.04 -14.89 2.45
CA CYS A 22 0.46 -14.56 3.82
C CYS A 22 0.27 -13.08 4.15
N LEU A 23 0.61 -12.20 3.21
CA LEU A 23 0.43 -10.75 3.40
C LEU A 23 -1.04 -10.33 3.30
N CYS A 24 -1.82 -10.90 2.39
CA CYS A 24 -3.25 -10.62 2.28
C CYS A 24 -4.06 -11.09 3.50
N GLU A 25 -3.64 -12.17 4.16
CA GLU A 25 -4.30 -12.69 5.37
C GLU A 25 -3.85 -11.99 6.66
N ALA A 26 -2.81 -11.16 6.63
CA ALA A 26 -2.42 -10.36 7.78
C ALA A 26 -3.54 -9.38 8.17
N SER A 27 -3.80 -9.23 9.45
CA SER A 27 -4.85 -8.33 9.97
C SER A 27 -4.59 -6.86 9.63
N SER A 28 -3.33 -6.45 9.54
CA SER A 28 -2.88 -5.12 9.11
C SER A 28 -1.49 -5.22 8.49
N TRP A 29 -1.16 -4.27 7.63
CA TRP A 29 0.20 -4.05 7.14
C TRP A 29 0.95 -3.00 7.95
N ASP A 30 0.24 -2.30 8.85
CA ASP A 30 0.84 -1.27 9.70
C ASP A 30 1.66 -1.90 10.83
N CYS A 31 2.68 -1.18 11.27
CA CYS A 31 3.41 -1.54 12.47
C CYS A 31 2.51 -1.35 13.71
N ALA A 32 2.40 -2.36 14.56
CA ALA A 32 1.58 -2.31 15.77
C ALA A 32 1.90 -1.12 16.70
N ALA A 33 3.16 -0.68 16.72
CA ALA A 33 3.58 0.49 17.48
C ALA A 33 2.94 1.80 17.00
N HIS A 34 2.57 1.89 15.73
CA HIS A 34 1.98 3.08 15.13
C HIS A 34 0.46 3.12 15.22
N LEU A 35 -0.19 1.96 15.31
CA LEU A 35 -1.66 1.84 15.31
C LEU A 35 -2.33 2.62 16.45
N SER A 36 -1.71 2.69 17.63
CA SER A 36 -2.25 3.44 18.76
C SER A 36 -2.40 4.94 18.48
N SER A 37 -1.64 5.48 17.55
CA SER A 37 -1.72 6.89 17.12
C SER A 37 -2.74 7.12 16.03
N PHE A 38 -3.09 6.09 15.26
CA PHE A 38 -3.95 6.22 14.08
C PHE A 38 -5.37 5.71 14.30
N GLN A 39 -5.54 4.72 15.18
CA GLN A 39 -6.84 4.13 15.44
C GLN A 39 -7.60 4.90 16.52
N SER A 40 -8.93 5.01 16.35
CA SER A 40 -9.82 5.62 17.34
C SER A 40 -9.81 4.90 18.69
N THR A 41 -9.47 3.62 18.70
CA THR A 41 -9.33 2.82 19.93
C THR A 41 -8.10 3.15 20.76
N HIS A 42 -7.12 3.85 20.18
CA HIS A 42 -5.80 4.13 20.78
C HIS A 42 -5.07 2.87 21.29
N ARG A 43 -5.28 1.74 20.61
CA ARG A 43 -4.66 0.44 20.94
C ARG A 43 -3.78 -0.04 19.78
N SER A 44 -2.84 -0.94 20.10
CA SER A 44 -1.94 -1.55 19.11
C SER A 44 -2.52 -2.79 18.42
N ILE A 45 -3.71 -3.23 18.82
CA ILE A 45 -4.41 -4.34 18.13
C ILE A 45 -5.11 -3.76 16.90
N PRO A 46 -4.87 -4.33 15.69
CA PRO A 46 -5.46 -3.82 14.46
C PRO A 46 -6.99 -3.86 14.50
N ASP A 47 -7.63 -2.76 14.13
CA ASP A 47 -9.05 -2.72 13.76
C ASP A 47 -9.13 -2.80 12.23
N ASN A 48 -9.35 -3.99 11.68
CA ASN A 48 -9.37 -4.23 10.25
C ASN A 48 -10.58 -3.61 9.52
N ARG A 49 -11.50 -2.97 10.22
CA ARG A 49 -12.60 -2.17 9.63
C ARG A 49 -12.14 -0.78 9.17
N SER A 50 -10.96 -0.34 9.63
CA SER A 50 -10.39 0.96 9.29
C SER A 50 -8.89 0.78 9.03
N GLN A 51 -8.55 0.54 7.78
CA GLN A 51 -7.14 0.43 7.38
C GLN A 51 -6.42 1.77 7.56
N LYS A 52 -5.18 1.70 7.96
CA LYS A 52 -4.31 2.86 8.17
C LYS A 52 -3.08 2.77 7.26
N PHE A 53 -2.32 3.86 7.19
CA PHE A 53 -1.17 3.93 6.31
C PHE A 53 0.05 4.51 7.04
N ASP A 54 1.09 3.69 7.16
CA ASP A 54 2.35 4.03 7.82
C ASP A 54 3.57 3.60 6.97
N LEU A 55 4.77 3.62 7.54
CA LEU A 55 6.00 3.19 6.88
C LEU A 55 5.95 1.73 6.44
N SER A 56 5.39 0.86 7.28
CA SER A 56 5.33 -0.59 7.05
C SER A 56 4.32 -0.93 5.96
N SER A 57 3.12 -0.36 6.06
CA SER A 57 2.09 -0.53 5.02
C SER A 57 2.52 0.09 3.69
N GLY A 58 3.25 1.20 3.71
CA GLY A 58 3.86 1.79 2.53
C GLY A 58 4.83 0.85 1.82
N ASN A 59 5.76 0.24 2.55
CA ASN A 59 6.70 -0.75 1.99
C ASN A 59 5.98 -1.99 1.44
N THR A 60 5.04 -2.51 2.21
CA THR A 60 4.27 -3.70 1.82
C THR A 60 3.47 -3.42 0.55
N SER A 61 2.78 -2.28 0.50
CA SER A 61 1.99 -1.86 -0.67
C SER A 61 2.87 -1.68 -1.91
N SER A 62 4.00 -1.00 -1.78
CA SER A 62 4.97 -0.82 -2.86
C SER A 62 5.43 -2.16 -3.43
N THR A 63 5.84 -3.09 -2.57
CA THR A 63 6.29 -4.43 -2.98
C THR A 63 5.18 -5.23 -3.67
N LEU A 64 3.97 -5.22 -3.11
CA LEU A 64 2.83 -5.94 -3.66
C LEU A 64 2.28 -5.30 -4.95
N SER A 65 2.41 -3.98 -5.11
CA SER A 65 2.04 -3.28 -6.36
C SER A 65 2.95 -3.69 -7.52
N TRP A 66 4.27 -3.81 -7.27
CA TRP A 66 5.19 -4.39 -8.24
C TRP A 66 4.91 -5.85 -8.53
N LEU A 67 4.57 -6.64 -7.51
CA LEU A 67 4.16 -8.04 -7.69
C LEU A 67 2.93 -8.13 -8.58
N TYR A 68 1.91 -7.32 -8.35
CA TYR A 68 0.71 -7.25 -9.20
C TYR A 68 1.08 -6.86 -10.63
N TYR A 69 1.84 -5.79 -10.80
CA TYR A 69 2.22 -5.27 -12.11
C TYR A 69 2.94 -6.31 -12.99
N PHE A 70 3.90 -7.04 -12.41
CA PHE A 70 4.69 -8.01 -13.17
C PHE A 70 4.01 -9.37 -13.33
N PHE A 71 3.19 -9.80 -12.37
CA PHE A 71 2.73 -11.19 -12.32
C PHE A 71 1.21 -11.36 -12.41
N LYS A 72 0.44 -10.28 -12.59
CA LYS A 72 -1.02 -10.35 -12.73
C LYS A 72 -1.44 -11.39 -13.76
N ASP A 73 -0.88 -11.33 -14.96
CA ASP A 73 -1.26 -12.25 -16.05
C ASP A 73 -0.85 -13.70 -15.76
N ALA A 74 0.23 -13.91 -15.03
CA ALA A 74 0.64 -15.24 -14.60
C ALA A 74 -0.30 -15.79 -13.49
N PHE A 75 -0.71 -14.94 -12.56
CA PHE A 75 -1.72 -15.28 -11.56
C PHE A 75 -3.07 -15.61 -12.18
N ASP A 76 -3.53 -14.79 -13.13
CA ASP A 76 -4.81 -14.98 -13.84
C ASP A 76 -4.85 -16.29 -14.66
N LYS A 77 -3.70 -16.77 -15.13
CA LYS A 77 -3.61 -18.09 -15.78
C LYS A 77 -3.82 -19.26 -14.80
N VAL A 78 -3.49 -19.07 -13.54
CA VAL A 78 -3.74 -20.06 -12.49
C VAL A 78 -5.20 -19.93 -12.02
N ASP A 79 -5.58 -18.74 -11.53
CA ASP A 79 -6.94 -18.38 -11.15
C ASP A 79 -7.05 -16.84 -11.04
N PRO A 80 -7.98 -16.19 -11.77
CA PRO A 80 -8.21 -14.74 -11.65
C PRO A 80 -8.54 -14.25 -10.24
N ALA A 81 -8.99 -15.14 -9.35
CA ALA A 81 -9.23 -14.78 -7.95
C ALA A 81 -7.95 -14.32 -7.23
N LEU A 82 -6.76 -14.76 -7.68
CA LEU A 82 -5.47 -14.39 -7.09
C LEU A 82 -5.18 -12.90 -7.29
N SER A 83 -5.20 -12.43 -8.54
CA SER A 83 -4.97 -11.03 -8.86
C SER A 83 -6.09 -10.12 -8.31
N ASN A 84 -7.34 -10.56 -8.38
CA ASN A 84 -8.48 -9.84 -7.82
C ASN A 84 -8.37 -9.67 -6.30
N ARG A 85 -7.92 -10.71 -5.59
CA ARG A 85 -7.68 -10.61 -4.13
C ARG A 85 -6.58 -9.59 -3.85
N LEU A 86 -5.43 -9.70 -4.52
CA LEU A 86 -4.30 -8.81 -4.32
C LEU A 86 -4.67 -7.35 -4.62
N TYR A 87 -5.38 -7.09 -5.73
CA TYR A 87 -5.82 -5.75 -6.09
C TYR A 87 -6.76 -5.15 -5.04
N ARG A 88 -7.73 -5.93 -4.54
CA ARG A 88 -8.66 -5.47 -3.50
C ARG A 88 -7.92 -5.08 -2.22
N GLU A 89 -6.98 -5.91 -1.75
CA GLU A 89 -6.20 -5.61 -0.55
C GLU A 89 -5.34 -4.34 -0.74
N LEU A 90 -4.71 -4.18 -1.90
CA LEU A 90 -3.95 -2.98 -2.24
C LEU A 90 -4.85 -1.74 -2.31
N LYS A 91 -6.02 -1.87 -2.91
CA LYS A 91 -6.98 -0.78 -2.99
C LYS A 91 -7.40 -0.31 -1.60
N GLU A 92 -7.87 -1.22 -0.75
CA GLU A 92 -8.40 -0.89 0.58
C GLU A 92 -7.31 -0.40 1.54
N ARG A 93 -6.15 -1.07 1.56
CA ARG A 93 -5.08 -0.85 2.56
C ARG A 93 -4.06 0.21 2.14
N CYS A 94 -4.00 0.55 0.86
CA CYS A 94 -3.08 1.56 0.36
C CYS A 94 -3.82 2.71 -0.33
N LEU A 95 -4.47 2.44 -1.46
CA LEU A 95 -4.99 3.51 -2.30
C LEU A 95 -6.07 4.31 -1.56
N ASP A 96 -7.08 3.66 -1.03
CA ASP A 96 -8.17 4.32 -0.32
C ASP A 96 -7.70 4.90 1.03
N ALA A 97 -6.87 4.17 1.77
CA ALA A 97 -6.32 4.63 3.04
C ALA A 97 -5.46 5.89 2.89
N PHE A 98 -4.70 6.00 1.81
CA PHE A 98 -3.92 7.21 1.50
C PHE A 98 -4.80 8.34 0.97
N LEU A 99 -5.68 8.06 0.00
CA LEU A 99 -6.40 9.10 -0.74
C LEU A 99 -7.47 9.79 0.10
N TYR A 100 -8.18 9.04 0.94
CA TYR A 100 -9.37 9.52 1.65
C TYR A 100 -9.15 9.86 3.13
N ASP A 101 -7.94 9.68 3.67
CA ASP A 101 -7.62 10.09 5.05
C ASP A 101 -6.52 11.16 5.06
N ASP A 102 -6.84 12.37 5.52
CA ASP A 102 -5.90 13.49 5.71
C ASP A 102 -5.44 13.60 7.18
N GLY A 103 -5.78 12.63 8.00
CA GLY A 103 -5.53 12.68 9.43
C GLY A 103 -4.13 12.26 9.86
N TYR A 104 -3.29 11.80 8.94
CA TYR A 104 -1.94 11.37 9.28
C TYR A 104 -1.03 12.58 9.55
N TRP A 105 -0.42 12.61 10.73
CA TRP A 105 0.47 13.69 11.13
C TRP A 105 1.65 13.89 10.16
N TRP A 106 2.15 12.82 9.57
CA TRP A 106 3.27 12.84 8.64
C TRP A 106 2.93 13.47 7.27
N MET A 107 1.67 13.62 6.93
CA MET A 107 1.26 14.33 5.70
C MET A 107 1.54 15.84 5.76
N GLY A 108 1.50 16.42 6.95
CA GLY A 108 1.65 17.85 7.12
C GLY A 108 0.43 18.69 6.75
N ILE A 109 -0.55 18.15 6.01
CA ILE A 109 -1.71 18.87 5.47
C ILE A 109 -2.50 19.61 6.56
N LYS A 110 -2.66 19.01 7.74
CA LYS A 110 -3.38 19.60 8.88
C LYS A 110 -2.45 20.11 9.98
N SER A 111 -1.17 20.22 9.68
CA SER A 111 -0.18 20.70 10.65
C SER A 111 -0.18 22.21 10.79
N ALA A 112 0.23 22.71 11.96
CA ALA A 112 0.41 24.14 12.16
C ALA A 112 1.57 24.66 11.27
N PRO A 113 1.50 25.91 10.79
CA PRO A 113 2.58 26.52 10.02
C PRO A 113 3.92 26.41 10.76
N GLY A 114 4.97 25.97 10.06
CA GLY A 114 6.30 25.79 10.62
C GLY A 114 6.52 24.46 11.35
N THR A 115 5.53 23.55 11.34
CA THR A 115 5.74 22.18 11.84
C THR A 115 6.81 21.49 11.00
N MET A 116 7.86 21.00 11.67
CA MET A 116 8.91 20.24 10.99
C MET A 116 8.39 18.86 10.60
N LEU A 117 8.43 18.55 9.32
CA LEU A 117 8.18 17.22 8.81
C LEU A 117 9.47 16.38 8.85
N ASN A 118 9.33 15.09 8.80
CA ASN A 118 10.45 14.16 8.83
C ASN A 118 10.41 13.19 7.63
N ASN A 119 11.27 12.19 7.64
CA ASN A 119 11.40 11.19 6.57
C ASN A 119 10.17 10.31 6.34
N TRP A 120 9.16 10.34 7.21
CA TRP A 120 7.90 9.62 6.98
C TRP A 120 7.14 10.21 5.78
N THR A 121 7.12 11.51 5.65
CA THR A 121 6.40 12.20 4.58
C THR A 121 6.80 11.67 3.19
N PRO A 122 8.06 11.82 2.74
CA PRO A 122 8.44 11.31 1.44
C PRO A 122 8.32 9.79 1.34
N TRP A 123 8.59 9.06 2.44
CA TRP A 123 8.50 7.62 2.44
C TRP A 123 7.08 7.11 2.18
N CYS A 124 6.11 7.59 2.95
CA CYS A 124 4.72 7.18 2.80
C CYS A 124 4.12 7.70 1.48
N CYS A 125 4.32 8.99 1.18
CA CYS A 125 3.75 9.59 -0.03
C CYS A 125 4.25 8.93 -1.32
N PHE A 126 5.56 8.67 -1.44
CA PHE A 126 6.09 8.09 -2.69
C PHE A 126 5.82 6.61 -2.82
N ASN A 127 5.73 5.85 -1.73
CA ASN A 127 5.28 4.45 -1.80
C ASN A 127 3.79 4.36 -2.20
N ALA A 128 2.94 5.26 -1.67
CA ALA A 128 1.54 5.34 -2.09
C ALA A 128 1.44 5.77 -3.56
N LEU A 129 2.13 6.84 -3.96
CA LEU A 129 2.13 7.33 -5.34
C LEU A 129 2.59 6.27 -6.33
N GLN A 130 3.66 5.53 -6.02
CA GLN A 130 4.12 4.41 -6.85
C GLN A 130 3.01 3.36 -7.01
N SER A 131 2.30 3.02 -5.93
CA SER A 131 1.19 2.07 -5.99
C SER A 131 0.06 2.58 -6.87
N PHE A 132 -0.30 3.87 -6.78
CA PHE A 132 -1.27 4.49 -7.70
C PHE A 132 -0.83 4.42 -9.15
N MET A 133 0.42 4.75 -9.45
CA MET A 133 0.95 4.72 -10.82
C MET A 133 0.94 3.32 -11.44
N LEU A 134 1.04 2.27 -10.63
CA LEU A 134 1.05 0.89 -11.11
C LEU A 134 -0.35 0.26 -11.22
N LEU A 135 -1.32 0.77 -10.47
CA LEU A 135 -2.60 0.09 -10.26
C LEU A 135 -3.81 0.90 -10.75
N GLU A 136 -3.75 2.24 -10.67
CA GLU A 136 -4.91 3.09 -10.95
C GLU A 136 -5.01 3.43 -12.46
N ASN A 137 -6.17 3.15 -13.03
CA ASN A 137 -6.46 3.41 -14.44
C ASN A 137 -7.36 4.64 -14.65
N ASN A 138 -8.01 5.14 -13.60
CA ASN A 138 -8.82 6.34 -13.69
C ASN A 138 -7.90 7.57 -13.61
N PRO A 139 -7.83 8.40 -14.67
CA PRO A 139 -6.92 9.54 -14.71
C PRO A 139 -7.24 10.61 -13.66
N ASP A 140 -8.51 10.79 -13.29
CA ASP A 140 -8.89 11.79 -12.28
C ASP A 140 -8.45 11.35 -10.89
N THR A 141 -8.61 10.07 -10.56
CA THR A 141 -8.14 9.47 -9.31
C THR A 141 -6.61 9.52 -9.22
N LEU A 142 -5.92 9.20 -10.32
CA LEU A 142 -4.47 9.27 -10.38
C LEU A 142 -3.98 10.72 -10.21
N ALA A 143 -4.62 11.68 -10.87
CA ALA A 143 -4.30 13.10 -10.72
C ALA A 143 -4.50 13.58 -9.28
N ALA A 144 -5.57 13.16 -8.62
CA ALA A 144 -5.82 13.47 -7.21
C ALA A 144 -4.73 12.89 -6.29
N ALA A 145 -4.27 11.66 -6.54
CA ALA A 145 -3.19 11.03 -5.78
C ALA A 145 -1.85 11.75 -5.99
N VAL A 146 -1.53 12.15 -7.22
CA VAL A 146 -0.34 12.96 -7.53
C VAL A 146 -0.39 14.29 -6.80
N TYR A 147 -1.51 15.01 -6.92
CA TYR A 147 -1.71 16.30 -6.25
C TYR A 147 -1.53 16.17 -4.73
N LYS A 148 -2.22 15.19 -4.11
CA LYS A 148 -2.09 14.94 -2.67
C LYS A 148 -0.65 14.62 -2.25
N SER A 149 0.05 13.81 -3.04
CA SER A 149 1.45 13.46 -2.74
C SER A 149 2.40 14.67 -2.80
N LEU A 150 2.10 15.65 -3.66
CA LEU A 150 2.86 16.90 -3.77
C LEU A 150 2.45 17.94 -2.71
N GLU A 151 1.22 17.84 -2.21
CA GLU A 151 0.71 18.73 -1.13
C GLU A 151 1.23 18.30 0.25
N CYS A 152 1.60 17.03 0.42
CA CYS A 152 2.22 16.50 1.63
C CYS A 152 3.65 17.06 1.77
N GLY A 153 3.86 17.95 2.73
CA GLY A 153 5.15 18.61 2.98
C GLY A 153 5.19 19.99 2.48
#